data_eb4d16a13b6fc04b24c1ac2243faa4ee
#
_entry.id   eb4d16a13b6fc04b24c1ac2243faa4ee
#
_cell.length_a   1.000
_cell.length_b   1.000
_cell.length_c   1.000
_cell.angle_alpha   90.00
_cell.angle_beta   90.00
_cell.angle_gamma   90.00
#
_symmetry.space_group_name_H-M   'P 1'
#
loop_
_entity.id
_entity.type
_entity.pdbx_description
1 polymer ?
#
loop_
_entity_poly.entity_id
_entity_poly.type
_entity_poly.pdbx_seq_one_letter_code
_entity_poly.pdbx_strand_id
1 'polypeptide(L)'
;MKQKKLIKELNLSEKDFEEIKNKIAEIELKTSGEIAVAVAPESAHYSFWELLAANGIASILIIFLLPFANAISKLYEKLYWQNQPSWIMPAFFIVTFLASVVLIFYLCNIPFIDRLVIPGKVRKNCVTHRAFRYFTESGIYKTKENSGILIFVSY
;
A
#
# COMPACT_ATOMS: atom_id res chain seq x y z
N MET A 1 5.54 9.84 20.90
CA MET A 1 4.16 9.85 20.33
C MET A 1 3.85 8.72 19.35
N LYS A 2 4.81 8.23 18.55
CA LYS A 2 4.62 7.10 17.59
C LYS A 2 4.34 5.73 18.26
N GLN A 3 4.98 5.41 19.38
CA GLN A 3 4.80 4.12 20.08
C GLN A 3 3.37 3.88 20.58
N LYS A 4 2.73 4.87 21.18
CA LYS A 4 1.33 4.73 21.68
C LYS A 4 0.31 4.47 20.57
N LYS A 5 0.55 5.00 19.37
CA LYS A 5 -0.30 4.75 18.19
C LYS A 5 -0.11 3.31 17.68
N LEU A 6 1.13 2.83 17.63
CA LEU A 6 1.50 1.46 17.25
C LEU A 6 0.86 0.41 18.19
N ILE A 7 0.95 0.64 19.50
CA ILE A 7 0.37 -0.25 20.52
C ILE A 7 -1.14 -0.37 20.34
N LYS A 8 -1.82 0.75 20.04
CA LYS A 8 -3.26 0.77 19.82
C LYS A 8 -3.69 0.08 18.52
N GLU A 9 -2.92 0.23 17.45
CA GLU A 9 -3.21 -0.40 16.15
C GLU A 9 -2.96 -1.90 16.14
N LEU A 10 -1.98 -2.37 16.92
CA LEU A 10 -1.69 -3.79 17.07
C LEU A 10 -2.56 -4.49 18.12
N ASN A 11 -3.44 -3.76 18.81
CA ASN A 11 -4.24 -4.28 19.92
C ASN A 11 -3.39 -4.92 21.03
N LEU A 12 -2.13 -4.47 21.18
CA LEU A 12 -1.19 -4.94 22.21
C LEU A 12 -1.37 -4.09 23.48
N SER A 13 -1.34 -4.74 24.62
CA SER A 13 -1.29 -4.07 25.93
C SER A 13 0.16 -3.69 26.28
N GLU A 14 0.35 -2.71 27.13
CA GLU A 14 1.68 -2.42 27.70
C GLU A 14 2.27 -3.64 28.43
N LYS A 15 1.40 -4.48 29.01
CA LYS A 15 1.79 -5.74 29.65
C LYS A 15 2.37 -6.74 28.65
N ASP A 16 1.80 -6.85 27.46
CA ASP A 16 2.29 -7.77 26.43
C ASP A 16 3.68 -7.33 25.94
N PHE A 17 3.94 -6.03 25.90
CA PHE A 17 5.25 -5.48 25.56
C PHE A 17 6.31 -5.81 26.63
N GLU A 18 5.96 -5.70 27.90
CA GLU A 18 6.84 -6.09 29.00
C GLU A 18 7.08 -7.61 29.00
N GLU A 19 6.07 -8.41 28.73
CA GLU A 19 6.21 -9.87 28.62
C GLU A 19 7.15 -10.27 27.50
N ILE A 20 7.00 -9.67 26.30
CA ILE A 20 7.90 -9.88 25.16
C ILE A 20 9.34 -9.51 25.54
N LYS A 21 9.53 -8.34 26.18
CA LYS A 21 10.85 -7.88 26.61
C LYS A 21 11.51 -8.81 27.63
N ASN A 22 10.73 -9.29 28.61
CA ASN A 22 11.21 -10.22 29.61
C ASN A 22 11.57 -11.57 29.01
N LYS A 23 10.77 -12.07 28.07
CA LYS A 23 11.05 -13.31 27.33
C LYS A 23 12.31 -13.21 26.48
N ILE A 24 12.52 -12.06 25.81
CA ILE A 24 13.76 -11.82 25.04
C ILE A 24 14.96 -11.85 25.98
N ALA A 25 14.92 -11.12 27.10
CA ALA A 25 16.00 -11.08 28.08
C ALA A 25 16.32 -12.48 28.67
N GLU A 26 15.29 -13.30 28.93
CA GLU A 26 15.48 -14.68 29.40
C GLU A 26 16.20 -15.56 28.36
N ILE A 27 15.88 -15.39 27.07
CA ILE A 27 16.51 -16.16 25.99
C ILE A 27 17.95 -15.69 25.77
N GLU A 28 18.20 -14.39 25.81
CA GLU A 28 19.53 -13.79 25.65
C GLU A 28 20.49 -14.23 26.74
N LEU A 29 20.00 -14.48 27.95
CA LEU A 29 20.82 -15.08 29.04
C LEU A 29 21.28 -16.52 28.74
N LYS A 30 20.59 -17.23 27.85
CA LYS A 30 20.86 -18.62 27.47
C LYS A 30 21.62 -18.77 26.16
N THR A 31 21.80 -17.67 25.43
CA THR A 31 22.44 -17.63 24.10
C THR A 31 23.45 -16.51 24.01
N SER A 32 24.47 -16.66 23.18
CA SER A 32 25.44 -15.57 22.87
C SER A 32 24.91 -14.58 21.83
N GLY A 33 23.71 -14.78 21.29
CA GLY A 33 23.10 -13.96 20.26
C GLY A 33 22.16 -12.90 20.83
N GLU A 34 22.14 -11.72 20.22
CA GLU A 34 21.16 -10.67 20.50
C GLU A 34 19.88 -10.90 19.67
N ILE A 35 18.72 -10.75 20.30
CA ILE A 35 17.41 -10.86 19.65
C ILE A 35 16.72 -9.49 19.64
N ALA A 36 16.49 -8.95 18.47
CA ALA A 36 15.73 -7.74 18.30
C ALA A 36 14.37 -8.01 17.67
N VAL A 37 13.33 -7.35 18.18
CA VAL A 37 12.00 -7.36 17.60
C VAL A 37 11.68 -5.96 17.08
N ALA A 38 11.37 -5.86 15.80
CA ALA A 38 10.97 -4.61 15.16
C ALA A 38 9.58 -4.75 14.53
N VAL A 39 8.73 -3.77 14.78
CA VAL A 39 7.37 -3.72 14.23
C VAL A 39 7.21 -2.45 13.40
N ALA A 40 6.76 -2.58 12.17
CA ALA A 40 6.53 -1.46 11.26
C ALA A 40 5.09 -1.48 10.71
N PRO A 41 4.41 -0.32 10.67
CA PRO A 41 3.04 -0.24 10.14
C PRO A 41 2.97 -0.56 8.65
N GLU A 42 3.95 -0.13 7.87
CA GLU A 42 4.05 -0.38 6.43
C GLU A 42 5.50 -0.63 6.04
N SER A 43 5.72 -1.57 5.13
CA SER A 43 7.07 -1.91 4.66
C SER A 43 7.54 -1.06 3.48
N ALA A 44 6.61 -0.48 2.70
CA ALA A 44 6.91 0.39 1.55
C ALA A 44 5.69 1.24 1.18
N HIS A 45 5.93 2.29 0.38
CA HIS A 45 4.87 3.03 -0.28
C HIS A 45 4.47 2.31 -1.57
N TYR A 46 3.22 1.89 -1.65
CA TYR A 46 2.71 1.11 -2.79
C TYR A 46 2.00 1.95 -3.85
N SER A 47 2.07 3.29 -3.76
CA SER A 47 1.38 4.25 -4.66
C SER A 47 1.60 3.99 -6.15
N PHE A 48 2.75 3.40 -6.53
CA PHE A 48 3.00 3.01 -7.92
C PHE A 48 2.04 1.90 -8.39
N TRP A 49 1.81 0.89 -7.57
CA TRP A 49 0.92 -0.23 -7.90
C TRP A 49 -0.54 0.19 -7.90
N GLU A 50 -0.92 1.06 -6.96
CA GLU A 50 -2.25 1.67 -6.89
C GLU A 50 -2.53 2.51 -8.14
N LEU A 51 -1.57 3.34 -8.56
CA LEU A 51 -1.68 4.16 -9.78
C LEU A 51 -1.75 3.28 -11.04
N LEU A 52 -0.95 2.21 -11.12
CA LEU A 52 -0.98 1.27 -12.24
C LEU A 52 -2.34 0.58 -12.35
N ALA A 53 -2.89 0.13 -11.22
CA ALA A 53 -4.21 -0.49 -11.17
C ALA A 53 -5.31 0.51 -11.53
N ALA A 54 -5.24 1.74 -11.01
CA ALA A 54 -6.20 2.80 -11.32
C ALA A 54 -6.22 3.10 -12.83
N ASN A 55 -5.05 3.22 -13.47
CA ASN A 55 -4.95 3.40 -14.91
C ASN A 55 -5.52 2.20 -15.69
N GLY A 56 -5.22 0.98 -15.27
CA GLY A 56 -5.74 -0.23 -15.91
C GLY A 56 -7.27 -0.29 -15.86
N ILE A 57 -7.86 -0.08 -14.69
CA ILE A 57 -9.32 -0.10 -14.48
C ILE A 57 -9.99 1.04 -15.24
N ALA A 58 -9.43 2.26 -15.19
CA ALA A 58 -9.96 3.41 -15.93
C ALA A 58 -9.92 3.16 -17.44
N SER A 59 -8.85 2.53 -17.96
CA SER A 59 -8.76 2.17 -19.38
C SER A 59 -9.86 1.19 -19.80
N ILE A 60 -10.10 0.15 -18.99
CA ILE A 60 -11.18 -0.82 -19.23
C ILE A 60 -12.54 -0.11 -19.22
N LEU A 61 -12.77 0.81 -18.26
CA LEU A 61 -14.00 1.58 -18.18
C LEU A 61 -14.24 2.41 -19.45
N ILE A 62 -13.21 3.09 -19.95
CA ILE A 62 -13.32 3.85 -21.21
C ILE A 62 -13.62 2.93 -22.41
N ILE A 63 -12.95 1.77 -22.50
CA ILE A 63 -13.23 0.80 -23.57
C ILE A 63 -14.70 0.37 -23.55
N PHE A 64 -15.26 0.13 -22.37
CA PHE A 64 -16.70 -0.17 -22.22
C PHE A 64 -17.62 1.01 -22.57
N LEU A 65 -17.16 2.23 -22.38
CA LEU A 65 -17.93 3.44 -22.66
C LEU A 65 -17.95 3.81 -24.16
N LEU A 66 -16.91 3.44 -24.90
CA LEU A 66 -16.77 3.77 -26.33
C LEU A 66 -17.98 3.36 -27.21
N PRO A 67 -18.58 2.17 -27.08
CA PRO A 67 -19.77 1.81 -27.88
C PRO A 67 -20.97 2.73 -27.65
N PHE A 68 -21.03 3.40 -26.51
CA PHE A 68 -22.10 4.32 -26.14
C PHE A 68 -21.86 5.77 -26.60
N ALA A 69 -20.76 6.04 -27.31
CA ALA A 69 -20.40 7.39 -27.78
C ALA A 69 -21.54 8.06 -28.55
N ASN A 70 -22.21 7.34 -29.46
CA ASN A 70 -23.34 7.86 -30.23
C ASN A 70 -24.56 8.18 -29.35
N ALA A 71 -24.80 7.40 -28.29
CA ALA A 71 -25.88 7.68 -27.35
C ALA A 71 -25.59 8.94 -26.53
N ILE A 72 -24.35 9.10 -26.10
CA ILE A 72 -23.85 10.27 -25.36
C ILE A 72 -23.95 11.54 -26.24
N SER A 73 -23.56 11.43 -27.51
CA SER A 73 -23.69 12.54 -28.49
C SER A 73 -25.13 12.98 -28.65
N LYS A 74 -26.06 12.05 -28.89
CA LYS A 74 -27.50 12.34 -28.97
C LYS A 74 -28.06 12.97 -27.71
N LEU A 75 -27.60 12.53 -26.54
CA LEU A 75 -28.02 13.13 -25.27
C LEU A 75 -27.53 14.55 -25.13
N TYR A 76 -26.29 14.83 -25.55
CA TYR A 76 -25.75 16.21 -25.59
C TYR A 76 -26.58 17.12 -26.49
N GLU A 77 -26.85 16.70 -27.74
CA GLU A 77 -27.67 17.45 -28.69
C GLU A 77 -29.09 17.75 -28.16
N LYS A 78 -29.68 16.78 -27.48
CA LYS A 78 -31.00 16.94 -26.85
C LYS A 78 -31.00 17.95 -25.70
N LEU A 79 -29.91 18.01 -24.91
CA LEU A 79 -29.79 18.93 -23.78
C LEU A 79 -29.46 20.35 -24.18
N TYR A 80 -28.59 20.51 -25.18
CA TYR A 80 -28.06 21.82 -25.57
C TYR A 80 -28.65 22.40 -26.86
N TRP A 81 -29.53 21.63 -27.55
CA TRP A 81 -30.25 22.09 -28.79
C TRP A 81 -29.32 22.61 -29.89
N GLN A 82 -28.05 22.17 -29.90
CA GLN A 82 -27.02 22.57 -30.84
C GLN A 82 -26.26 21.38 -31.37
N ASN A 83 -25.78 21.50 -32.61
CA ASN A 83 -24.87 20.53 -33.20
C ASN A 83 -23.59 20.48 -32.37
N GLN A 84 -23.18 19.28 -32.05
CA GLN A 84 -22.01 19.03 -31.23
C GLN A 84 -20.71 19.38 -31.96
N PRO A 85 -19.85 20.27 -31.41
CA PRO A 85 -18.51 20.51 -31.95
C PRO A 85 -17.67 19.25 -31.87
N SER A 86 -16.84 18.99 -32.88
CA SER A 86 -16.06 17.74 -33.03
C SER A 86 -15.11 17.45 -31.87
N TRP A 87 -14.67 18.47 -31.14
CA TRP A 87 -13.74 18.32 -30.01
C TRP A 87 -14.42 17.93 -28.69
N ILE A 88 -15.73 18.05 -28.54
CA ILE A 88 -16.44 17.79 -27.29
C ILE A 88 -16.37 16.31 -26.91
N MET A 89 -16.55 15.41 -27.86
CA MET A 89 -16.48 13.98 -27.58
C MET A 89 -15.09 13.50 -27.11
N PRO A 90 -14.00 13.84 -27.82
CA PRO A 90 -12.65 13.56 -27.30
C PRO A 90 -12.42 14.16 -25.91
N ALA A 91 -12.81 15.41 -25.70
CA ALA A 91 -12.67 16.07 -24.40
C ALA A 91 -13.45 15.36 -23.30
N PHE A 92 -14.69 14.93 -23.56
CA PHE A 92 -15.50 14.16 -22.63
C PHE A 92 -14.80 12.86 -22.20
N PHE A 93 -14.27 12.08 -23.15
CA PHE A 93 -13.58 10.84 -22.84
C PHE A 93 -12.28 11.08 -22.05
N ILE A 94 -11.51 12.13 -22.39
CA ILE A 94 -10.29 12.48 -21.66
C ILE A 94 -10.62 12.89 -20.22
N VAL A 95 -11.60 13.77 -20.02
CA VAL A 95 -12.02 14.21 -18.68
C VAL A 95 -12.55 13.03 -17.85
N THR A 96 -13.38 12.18 -18.47
CA THR A 96 -13.91 10.98 -17.81
C THR A 96 -12.79 10.02 -17.42
N PHE A 97 -11.78 9.82 -18.28
CA PHE A 97 -10.61 9.00 -17.98
C PHE A 97 -9.83 9.55 -16.78
N LEU A 98 -9.46 10.83 -16.82
CA LEU A 98 -8.72 11.47 -15.74
C LEU A 98 -9.49 11.43 -14.40
N ALA A 99 -10.79 11.75 -14.45
CA ALA A 99 -11.65 11.68 -13.26
C ALA A 99 -11.73 10.26 -12.71
N SER A 100 -11.84 9.24 -13.59
CA SER A 100 -11.86 7.83 -13.19
C SER A 100 -10.55 7.41 -12.55
N VAL A 101 -9.39 7.79 -13.12
CA VAL A 101 -8.08 7.46 -12.53
C VAL A 101 -7.97 8.05 -11.13
N VAL A 102 -8.32 9.31 -10.94
CA VAL A 102 -8.28 9.97 -9.63
C VAL A 102 -9.21 9.27 -8.64
N LEU A 103 -10.45 9.02 -9.04
CA LEU A 103 -11.44 8.35 -8.17
C LEU A 103 -10.97 6.96 -7.75
N ILE A 104 -10.52 6.15 -8.71
CA ILE A 104 -10.08 4.77 -8.46
C ILE A 104 -8.81 4.77 -7.61
N PHE A 105 -7.88 5.70 -7.85
CA PHE A 105 -6.67 5.85 -7.02
C PHE A 105 -7.03 6.11 -5.56
N TYR A 106 -7.98 7.01 -5.28
CA TYR A 106 -8.46 7.23 -3.91
C TYR A 106 -9.17 6.01 -3.31
N LEU A 107 -9.89 5.24 -4.12
CA LEU A 107 -10.53 4.00 -3.66
C LEU A 107 -9.49 2.90 -3.37
N CYS A 108 -8.42 2.81 -4.17
CA CYS A 108 -7.32 1.87 -3.94
C CYS A 108 -6.55 2.15 -2.64
N ASN A 109 -6.59 3.37 -2.12
CA ASN A 109 -5.97 3.76 -0.86
C ASN A 109 -6.71 3.20 0.39
N ILE A 110 -7.80 2.44 0.19
CA ILE A 110 -8.51 1.76 1.27
C ILE A 110 -7.76 0.46 1.59
N PRO A 111 -7.41 0.17 2.87
CA PRO A 111 -6.55 -0.96 3.26
C PRO A 111 -7.03 -2.34 2.78
N PHE A 112 -8.34 -2.49 2.55
CA PHE A 112 -8.92 -3.73 2.04
C PHE A 112 -8.63 -3.94 0.54
N ILE A 113 -8.73 -2.88 -0.25
CA ILE A 113 -8.51 -2.91 -1.72
C ILE A 113 -7.02 -2.99 -2.02
N ASP A 114 -6.20 -2.34 -1.22
CA ASP A 114 -4.75 -2.33 -1.28
C ASP A 114 -4.16 -3.75 -1.27
N ARG A 115 -4.69 -4.62 -0.41
CA ARG A 115 -4.30 -6.03 -0.35
C ARG A 115 -4.62 -6.83 -1.61
N LEU A 116 -5.62 -6.43 -2.37
CA LEU A 116 -6.04 -7.10 -3.61
C LEU A 116 -5.20 -6.62 -4.80
N VAL A 117 -4.86 -5.33 -4.82
CA VAL A 117 -4.14 -4.67 -5.92
C VAL A 117 -2.65 -4.99 -5.91
N ILE A 118 -2.03 -5.11 -4.72
CA ILE A 118 -0.60 -5.31 -4.59
C ILE A 118 -0.26 -6.81 -4.62
N PRO A 119 0.55 -7.27 -5.60
CA PRO A 119 0.95 -8.66 -5.67
C PRO A 119 1.68 -9.12 -4.39
N GLY A 120 1.31 -10.27 -3.84
CA GLY A 120 1.91 -10.80 -2.61
C GLY A 120 3.43 -10.96 -2.67
N LYS A 121 3.99 -11.21 -3.87
CA LYS A 121 5.43 -11.28 -4.09
C LYS A 121 6.12 -9.93 -3.86
N VAL A 122 5.49 -8.83 -4.30
CA VAL A 122 5.99 -7.46 -4.09
C VAL A 122 6.01 -7.13 -2.60
N ARG A 123 4.91 -7.42 -1.90
CA ARG A 123 4.81 -7.21 -0.44
C ARG A 123 5.91 -7.96 0.31
N LYS A 124 6.11 -9.26 0.01
CA LYS A 124 7.18 -10.06 0.61
C LYS A 124 8.56 -9.45 0.37
N ASN A 125 8.86 -9.05 -0.86
CA ASN A 125 10.14 -8.43 -1.18
C ASN A 125 10.35 -7.12 -0.40
N CYS A 126 9.34 -6.26 -0.33
CA CYS A 126 9.43 -5.01 0.41
C CYS A 126 9.66 -5.24 1.91
N VAL A 127 8.96 -6.21 2.50
CA VAL A 127 9.17 -6.60 3.92
C VAL A 127 10.61 -7.10 4.12
N THR A 128 11.09 -8.00 3.26
CA THR A 128 12.45 -8.55 3.35
C THR A 128 13.51 -7.46 3.19
N HIS A 129 13.38 -6.58 2.20
CA HIS A 129 14.31 -5.46 2.01
C HIS A 129 14.32 -4.50 3.20
N ARG A 130 13.17 -4.19 3.77
CA ARG A 130 13.08 -3.32 4.94
C ARG A 130 13.65 -3.97 6.19
N ALA A 131 13.37 -5.26 6.39
CA ALA A 131 13.95 -6.04 7.49
C ALA A 131 15.48 -6.10 7.38
N PHE A 132 16.00 -6.38 6.19
CA PHE A 132 17.45 -6.43 5.94
C PHE A 132 18.12 -5.07 6.15
N ARG A 133 17.50 -4.01 5.66
CA ARG A 133 17.98 -2.64 5.87
C ARG A 133 18.00 -2.29 7.36
N TYR A 134 16.91 -2.58 8.08
CA TYR A 134 16.84 -2.35 9.52
C TYR A 134 17.90 -3.16 10.28
N PHE A 135 18.11 -4.42 9.91
CA PHE A 135 19.14 -5.29 10.50
C PHE A 135 20.55 -4.71 10.32
N THR A 136 20.87 -4.19 9.14
CA THR A 136 22.17 -3.58 8.86
C THR A 136 22.36 -2.21 9.53
N GLU A 137 21.32 -1.36 9.52
CA GLU A 137 21.37 -0.02 10.12
C GLU A 137 21.41 -0.06 11.66
N SER A 138 20.71 -1.01 12.30
CA SER A 138 20.68 -1.15 13.76
C SER A 138 21.93 -1.78 14.35
N GLY A 139 22.75 -2.42 13.53
CA GLY A 139 23.98 -3.05 13.99
C GLY A 139 23.78 -4.34 14.82
N ILE A 140 22.59 -4.91 14.81
CA ILE A 140 22.26 -6.17 15.53
C ILE A 140 23.22 -7.33 15.17
N TYR A 141 23.80 -7.30 13.98
CA TYR A 141 24.79 -8.29 13.55
C TYR A 141 26.18 -8.13 14.20
N LYS A 142 26.44 -6.99 14.89
CA LYS A 142 27.74 -6.70 15.53
C LYS A 142 27.85 -7.29 16.94
N THR A 143 27.36 -8.50 17.14
CA THR A 143 27.54 -9.25 18.39
C THR A 143 28.92 -9.91 18.42
N LYS A 144 29.39 -10.34 19.61
CA LYS A 144 30.71 -10.97 19.76
C LYS A 144 30.91 -12.19 18.85
N GLU A 145 29.84 -12.91 18.52
CA GLU A 145 29.86 -14.12 17.70
C GLU A 145 29.16 -13.94 16.35
N ASN A 146 28.82 -12.70 15.95
CA ASN A 146 28.04 -12.39 14.74
C ASN A 146 26.69 -13.14 14.67
N SER A 147 26.05 -13.37 15.80
CA SER A 147 24.85 -14.19 15.97
C SER A 147 23.59 -13.39 16.34
N GLY A 148 23.41 -12.23 15.70
CA GLY A 148 22.21 -11.40 15.88
C GLY A 148 21.00 -11.94 15.13
N ILE A 149 19.83 -11.96 15.77
CA ILE A 149 18.55 -12.39 15.17
C ILE A 149 17.59 -11.19 15.16
N LEU A 150 16.97 -10.90 14.01
CA LEU A 150 15.93 -9.90 13.89
C LEU A 150 14.58 -10.57 13.57
N ILE A 151 13.59 -10.35 14.44
CA ILE A 151 12.19 -10.67 14.17
C ILE A 151 11.52 -9.39 13.69
N PHE A 152 11.20 -9.33 12.39
CA PHE A 152 10.57 -8.17 11.77
C PHE A 152 9.11 -8.45 11.43
N VAL A 153 8.20 -7.66 11.99
CA VAL A 153 6.75 -7.78 11.76
C VAL A 153 6.25 -6.51 11.05
N SER A 154 5.58 -6.70 9.92
CA SER A 154 4.88 -5.62 9.20
C SER A 154 3.40 -5.97 9.09
N TYR A 155 2.51 -5.03 9.39
CA TYR A 155 1.05 -5.22 9.41
C TYR A 155 0.33 -4.26 8.46
#